data_4c3ec859b70cf8da4d54a0fedbe2d745
#
_entry.id   4c3ec859b70cf8da4d54a0fedbe2d745
#
_cell.length_a   1.000
_cell.length_b   1.000
_cell.length_c   1.000
_cell.angle_alpha   90.00
_cell.angle_beta   90.00
_cell.angle_gamma   90.00
#
_symmetry.space_group_name_H-M   'P 1'
#
loop_
_entity.id
_entity.type
_entity.pdbx_description
1 polymer ?
#
loop_
_entity_poly.entity_id
_entity_poly.type
_entity_poly.pdbx_seq_one_letter_code
_entity_poly.pdbx_strand_id
1 'polypeptide(L)'
;FIDLLNRANGFIECQQLNSLVERLVVESKDIALQYDSEGYELLSRRACVIAFCKGMVLYILNGCRWSKDIGDYVRWSLRYDLWCKMKYFGAIFEEELDKENKSLREGMVSLYDLLPDTFTIDEYRRVRVLQGRSADGMATLRKWRSRSQIEYDSIGNVYVKTKRRAA
;
A
#
# COMPACT_ATOMS: atom_id res chain seq x y z
N PHE A 1 -10.33 2.60 36.43
CA PHE A 1 -10.27 1.88 35.15
C PHE A 1 -11.52 1.01 34.96
N ILE A 2 -11.86 0.16 35.95
CA ILE A 2 -13.07 -0.70 35.92
C ILE A 2 -14.34 0.13 35.83
N ASP A 3 -14.44 1.25 36.57
CA ASP A 3 -15.59 2.14 36.52
C ASP A 3 -15.75 2.83 35.17
N LEU A 4 -14.64 3.14 34.47
CA LEU A 4 -14.65 3.68 33.11
C LEU A 4 -15.11 2.62 32.11
N LEU A 5 -14.68 1.37 32.26
CA LEU A 5 -15.13 0.26 31.42
C LEU A 5 -16.61 -0.07 31.66
N ASN A 6 -17.07 -0.01 32.90
CA ASN A 6 -18.48 -0.22 33.22
C ASN A 6 -19.40 0.89 32.68
N ARG A 7 -18.91 2.12 32.55
CA ARG A 7 -19.60 3.22 31.88
C ARG A 7 -19.62 3.13 30.38
N ALA A 8 -18.67 2.37 29.81
CA ALA A 8 -18.53 2.10 28.39
C ALA A 8 -19.36 0.89 27.92
N ASN A 9 -20.38 0.49 28.66
CA ASN A 9 -21.33 -0.54 28.24
C ASN A 9 -22.16 -0.04 27.06
N GLY A 10 -21.79 -0.49 25.86
CA GLY A 10 -22.46 -0.12 24.63
C GLY A 10 -21.49 0.13 23.48
N PHE A 11 -22.03 0.61 22.38
CA PHE A 11 -21.26 1.01 21.22
C PHE A 11 -20.65 2.40 21.44
N ILE A 12 -19.31 2.47 21.47
CA ILE A 12 -18.58 3.73 21.59
C ILE A 12 -18.06 4.13 20.22
N GLU A 13 -18.44 5.31 19.77
CA GLU A 13 -17.97 5.88 18.52
C GLU A 13 -17.18 7.17 18.76
N CYS A 14 -16.09 7.34 18.03
CA CYS A 14 -15.31 8.57 17.98
C CYS A 14 -15.13 9.00 16.53
N GLN A 15 -16.02 9.86 16.05
CA GLN A 15 -16.01 10.31 14.65
C GLN A 15 -14.67 10.97 14.24
N GLN A 16 -14.06 11.74 15.15
CA GLN A 16 -12.78 12.40 14.90
C GLN A 16 -11.65 11.37 14.70
N LEU A 17 -11.65 10.28 15.47
CA LEU A 17 -10.69 9.21 15.33
C LEU A 17 -10.93 8.42 14.04
N ASN A 18 -12.17 8.10 13.71
CA ASN A 18 -12.52 7.44 12.45
C ASN A 18 -12.00 8.25 11.27
N SER A 19 -12.36 9.54 11.18
CA SER A 19 -11.91 10.42 10.09
C SER A 19 -10.39 10.61 10.05
N LEU A 20 -9.71 10.59 11.19
CA LEU A 20 -8.25 10.63 11.24
C LEU A 20 -7.64 9.37 10.63
N VAL A 21 -8.11 8.19 11.07
CA VAL A 21 -7.56 6.90 10.61
C VAL A 21 -7.86 6.66 9.14
N GLU A 22 -9.05 7.02 8.65
CA GLU A 22 -9.39 6.96 7.22
C GLU A 22 -8.38 7.75 6.37
N ARG A 23 -8.06 8.98 6.78
CA ARG A 23 -7.03 9.78 6.10
C ARG A 23 -5.65 9.12 6.13
N LEU A 24 -5.26 8.56 7.28
CA LEU A 24 -3.97 7.87 7.42
C LEU A 24 -3.89 6.60 6.55
N VAL A 25 -5.01 5.90 6.36
CA VAL A 25 -5.10 4.75 5.43
C VAL A 25 -4.87 5.21 3.99
N VAL A 26 -5.51 6.31 3.57
CA VAL A 26 -5.33 6.87 2.23
C VAL A 26 -3.88 7.32 2.02
N GLU A 27 -3.33 8.11 2.95
CA GLU A 27 -1.92 8.56 2.91
C GLU A 27 -0.95 7.37 2.81
N SER A 28 -1.19 6.32 3.60
CA SER A 28 -0.35 5.11 3.58
C SER A 28 -0.45 4.35 2.26
N LYS A 29 -1.62 4.32 1.65
CA LYS A 29 -1.84 3.70 0.34
C LYS A 29 -1.12 4.49 -0.77
N ASP A 30 -1.18 5.81 -0.72
CA ASP A 30 -0.48 6.67 -1.68
C ASP A 30 1.05 6.48 -1.59
N ILE A 31 1.59 6.36 -0.37
CA ILE A 31 2.99 6.05 -0.14
C ILE A 31 3.34 4.66 -0.70
N ALA A 32 2.52 3.65 -0.44
CA ALA A 32 2.73 2.30 -0.97
C ALA A 32 2.77 2.29 -2.51
N LEU A 33 1.87 3.03 -3.14
CA LEU A 33 1.83 3.20 -4.60
C LEU A 33 3.06 3.95 -5.12
N GLN A 34 3.50 5.00 -4.42
CA GLN A 34 4.68 5.78 -4.80
C GLN A 34 5.96 4.93 -4.78
N TYR A 35 6.10 4.05 -3.79
CA TYR A 35 7.27 3.18 -3.64
C TYR A 35 7.10 1.81 -4.29
N ASP A 36 5.93 1.51 -4.87
CA ASP A 36 5.59 0.21 -5.46
C ASP A 36 5.86 -0.96 -4.50
N SER A 37 5.46 -0.78 -3.23
CA SER A 37 5.70 -1.72 -2.15
C SER A 37 4.39 -2.34 -1.66
N GLU A 38 4.13 -3.59 -2.06
CA GLU A 38 2.98 -4.37 -1.57
C GLU A 38 3.14 -4.69 -0.07
N GLY A 39 4.38 -4.93 0.36
CA GLY A 39 4.70 -5.17 1.77
C GLY A 39 4.38 -3.96 2.64
N TYR A 40 4.71 -2.75 2.17
CA TYR A 40 4.32 -1.52 2.86
C TYR A 40 2.80 -1.37 2.95
N GLU A 41 2.06 -1.65 1.88
CA GLU A 41 0.59 -1.56 1.88
C GLU A 41 -0.01 -2.51 2.92
N LEU A 42 0.44 -3.77 2.95
CA LEU A 42 -0.06 -4.79 3.88
C LEU A 42 0.26 -4.42 5.35
N LEU A 43 1.50 -4.02 5.63
CA LEU A 43 1.94 -3.66 6.97
C LEU A 43 1.27 -2.37 7.47
N SER A 44 1.06 -1.40 6.58
CA SER A 44 0.39 -0.14 6.91
C SER A 44 -1.08 -0.32 7.30
N ARG A 45 -1.81 -1.20 6.61
CA ARG A 45 -3.20 -1.54 6.97
C ARG A 45 -3.29 -2.07 8.40
N ARG A 46 -2.41 -3.01 8.78
CA ARG A 46 -2.35 -3.55 10.15
C ARG A 46 -1.95 -2.49 11.16
N ALA A 47 -0.99 -1.63 10.82
CA ALA A 47 -0.57 -0.53 11.69
C ALA A 47 -1.69 0.49 11.92
N CYS A 48 -2.51 0.80 10.92
CA CYS A 48 -3.68 1.66 11.05
C CYS A 48 -4.72 1.08 12.02
N VAL A 49 -5.01 -0.22 11.94
CA VAL A 49 -5.94 -0.89 12.88
C VAL A 49 -5.41 -0.81 14.32
N ILE A 50 -4.12 -1.09 14.53
CA ILE A 50 -3.50 -1.02 15.85
C ILE A 50 -3.53 0.41 16.39
N ALA A 51 -3.23 1.41 15.56
CA ALA A 51 -3.27 2.82 15.94
C ALA A 51 -4.69 3.26 16.29
N PHE A 52 -5.71 2.80 15.54
CA PHE A 52 -7.11 3.02 15.85
C PHE A 52 -7.47 2.45 17.23
N CYS A 53 -7.14 1.18 17.49
CA CYS A 53 -7.43 0.55 18.78
C CYS A 53 -6.78 1.31 19.95
N LYS A 54 -5.51 1.72 19.81
CA LYS A 54 -4.81 2.54 20.81
C LYS A 54 -5.50 3.91 21.00
N GLY A 55 -5.92 4.54 19.91
CA GLY A 55 -6.68 5.80 19.95
C GLY A 55 -8.00 5.66 20.66
N MET A 56 -8.74 4.58 20.44
CA MET A 56 -10.00 4.30 21.15
C MET A 56 -9.77 4.11 22.65
N VAL A 57 -8.74 3.38 23.05
CA VAL A 57 -8.39 3.22 24.47
C VAL A 57 -8.10 4.59 25.11
N LEU A 58 -7.30 5.43 24.48
CA LEU A 58 -7.01 6.78 24.99
C LEU A 58 -8.25 7.66 25.04
N TYR A 59 -9.12 7.58 24.04
CA TYR A 59 -10.38 8.30 24.02
C TYR A 59 -11.28 7.91 25.19
N ILE A 60 -11.41 6.61 25.50
CA ILE A 60 -12.18 6.11 26.65
C ILE A 60 -11.53 6.58 27.96
N LEU A 61 -10.20 6.46 28.09
CA LEU A 61 -9.47 6.93 29.27
C LEU A 61 -9.61 8.44 29.51
N ASN A 62 -9.76 9.21 28.43
CA ASN A 62 -10.02 10.65 28.48
C ASN A 62 -11.51 11.00 28.70
N GLY A 63 -12.31 10.05 29.17
CA GLY A 63 -13.74 10.24 29.45
C GLY A 63 -14.58 10.44 28.20
N CYS A 64 -14.24 9.77 27.11
CA CYS A 64 -14.88 9.88 25.80
C CYS A 64 -14.86 11.31 25.24
N ARG A 65 -13.78 12.05 25.53
CA ARG A 65 -13.53 13.39 24.98
C ARG A 65 -12.35 13.35 24.03
N TRP A 66 -12.58 13.81 22.82
CA TRP A 66 -11.49 13.95 21.86
C TRP A 66 -10.53 15.08 22.27
N SER A 67 -9.24 14.84 22.12
CA SER A 67 -8.21 15.89 22.26
C SER A 67 -7.20 15.80 21.10
N LYS A 68 -6.49 16.90 20.88
CA LYS A 68 -5.40 16.96 19.90
C LYS A 68 -4.32 15.93 20.23
N ASP A 69 -4.00 15.76 21.52
CA ASP A 69 -2.94 14.86 21.97
C ASP A 69 -3.23 13.39 21.60
N ILE A 70 -4.49 12.97 21.64
CA ILE A 70 -4.92 11.64 21.15
C ILE A 70 -4.62 11.53 19.66
N GLY A 71 -4.96 12.54 18.88
CA GLY A 71 -4.69 12.54 17.44
C GLY A 71 -3.21 12.49 17.11
N ASP A 72 -2.39 13.25 17.82
CA ASP A 72 -0.94 13.30 17.64
C ASP A 72 -0.28 11.97 18.05
N TYR A 73 -0.76 11.37 19.15
CA TYR A 73 -0.31 10.04 19.57
C TYR A 73 -0.66 8.96 18.54
N VAL A 74 -1.86 8.98 17.97
CA VAL A 74 -2.29 8.02 16.93
C VAL A 74 -1.39 8.11 15.73
N ARG A 75 -1.09 9.32 15.23
CA ARG A 75 -0.17 9.54 14.11
C ARG A 75 1.25 9.05 14.43
N TRP A 76 1.75 9.41 15.60
CA TRP A 76 3.08 8.98 16.05
C TRP A 76 3.14 7.46 16.17
N SER A 77 2.16 6.84 16.84
CA SER A 77 2.10 5.39 17.05
C SER A 77 2.06 4.61 15.74
N LEU A 78 1.28 5.09 14.76
CA LEU A 78 1.22 4.50 13.42
C LEU A 78 2.59 4.54 12.75
N ARG A 79 3.21 5.73 12.69
CA ARG A 79 4.51 5.92 12.03
C ARG A 79 5.61 5.09 12.67
N TYR A 80 5.64 5.06 14.00
CA TYR A 80 6.63 4.28 14.74
C TYR A 80 6.45 2.77 14.55
N ASP A 81 5.23 2.26 14.66
CA ASP A 81 4.93 0.85 14.46
C ASP A 81 5.27 0.41 13.02
N LEU A 82 4.89 1.22 12.04
CA LEU A 82 5.19 0.95 10.64
C LEU A 82 6.69 1.01 10.36
N TRP A 83 7.40 2.01 10.91
CA TRP A 83 8.87 2.09 10.79
C TRP A 83 9.55 0.84 11.37
N CYS A 84 9.14 0.38 12.56
CA CYS A 84 9.65 -0.85 13.15
C CYS A 84 9.39 -2.06 12.24
N LYS A 85 8.16 -2.21 11.75
CA LYS A 85 7.78 -3.34 10.90
C LYS A 85 8.56 -3.35 9.58
N MET A 86 8.67 -2.20 8.93
CA MET A 86 9.43 -2.09 7.68
C MET A 86 10.92 -2.37 7.90
N LYS A 87 11.49 -1.86 9.00
CA LYS A 87 12.90 -2.08 9.32
C LYS A 87 13.25 -3.55 9.56
N TYR A 88 12.38 -4.28 10.27
CA TYR A 88 12.69 -5.65 10.70
C TYR A 88 12.10 -6.72 9.79
N PHE A 89 11.00 -6.43 9.11
CA PHE A 89 10.26 -7.42 8.34
C PHE A 89 10.03 -7.01 6.88
N GLY A 90 10.26 -5.76 6.50
CA GLY A 90 9.92 -5.26 5.16
C GLY A 90 10.56 -6.08 4.04
N ALA A 91 11.86 -6.36 4.13
CA ALA A 91 12.57 -7.13 3.12
C ALA A 91 12.06 -8.58 3.01
N ILE A 92 11.74 -9.21 4.14
CA ILE A 92 11.20 -10.58 4.19
C ILE A 92 9.82 -10.63 3.55
N PHE A 93 8.96 -9.65 3.88
CA PHE A 93 7.62 -9.57 3.29
C PHE A 93 7.65 -9.35 1.78
N GLU A 94 8.50 -8.46 1.29
CA GLU A 94 8.65 -8.24 -0.15
C GLU A 94 9.14 -9.50 -0.88
N GLU A 95 10.06 -10.23 -0.28
CA GLU A 95 10.57 -11.50 -0.84
C GLU A 95 9.50 -12.59 -0.86
N GLU A 96 8.71 -12.73 0.21
CA GLU A 96 7.63 -13.71 0.27
C GLU A 96 6.49 -13.38 -0.68
N LEU A 97 6.07 -12.12 -0.76
CA LEU A 97 5.08 -11.66 -1.72
C LEU A 97 5.55 -11.87 -3.16
N ASP A 98 6.84 -11.66 -3.45
CA ASP A 98 7.41 -11.98 -4.76
C ASP A 98 7.37 -13.50 -5.06
N LYS A 99 7.56 -14.35 -4.05
CA LYS A 99 7.46 -15.82 -4.20
C LYS A 99 6.01 -16.26 -4.42
N GLU A 100 5.07 -15.76 -3.63
CA GLU A 100 3.63 -16.05 -3.81
C GLU A 100 3.13 -15.55 -5.16
N ASN A 101 3.50 -14.34 -5.55
CA ASN A 101 3.18 -13.79 -6.86
C ASN A 101 3.80 -14.62 -8.00
N LYS A 102 4.97 -15.22 -7.81
CA LYS A 102 5.58 -16.13 -8.81
C LYS A 102 4.80 -17.43 -8.89
N SER A 103 4.42 -18.06 -7.77
CA SER A 103 3.67 -19.31 -7.75
C SER A 103 2.25 -19.15 -8.32
N LEU A 104 1.58 -18.03 -8.04
CA LEU A 104 0.29 -17.68 -8.66
C LEU A 104 0.39 -17.38 -10.16
N ARG A 105 1.60 -17.02 -10.63
CA ARG A 105 1.89 -16.72 -12.05
C ARG A 105 2.36 -17.94 -12.84
N GLU A 106 2.64 -19.08 -12.23
CA GLU A 106 2.89 -20.33 -12.92
C GLU A 106 1.60 -20.77 -13.65
N GLY A 107 1.51 -20.38 -14.92
CA GLY A 107 0.33 -20.58 -15.78
C GLY A 107 -0.33 -19.30 -16.30
N MET A 108 -0.06 -18.14 -15.74
CA MET A 108 -0.50 -16.86 -16.30
C MET A 108 0.61 -16.23 -17.15
N VAL A 109 0.29 -15.94 -18.41
CA VAL A 109 1.20 -15.19 -19.28
C VAL A 109 1.50 -13.82 -18.63
N SER A 110 2.77 -13.51 -18.49
CA SER A 110 3.23 -12.25 -17.90
C SER A 110 2.62 -11.05 -18.65
N LEU A 111 2.15 -10.04 -17.92
CA LEU A 111 1.71 -8.78 -18.54
C LEU A 111 2.76 -8.20 -19.50
N TYR A 112 4.05 -8.34 -19.14
CA TYR A 112 5.17 -7.93 -19.98
C TYR A 112 5.20 -8.71 -21.30
N ASP A 113 4.96 -10.01 -21.28
CA ASP A 113 5.01 -10.88 -22.47
C ASP A 113 3.78 -10.69 -23.37
N LEU A 114 2.64 -10.28 -22.82
CA LEU A 114 1.43 -9.96 -23.58
C LEU A 114 1.48 -8.64 -24.35
N LEU A 115 2.34 -7.74 -23.96
CA LEU A 115 2.51 -6.47 -24.65
C LEU A 115 3.40 -6.68 -25.91
N PRO A 116 3.18 -5.93 -26.98
CA PRO A 116 4.11 -5.90 -28.12
C PRO A 116 5.46 -5.29 -27.72
N ASP A 117 6.49 -5.45 -28.58
CA ASP A 117 7.83 -4.91 -28.32
C ASP A 117 7.82 -3.38 -28.19
N THR A 118 6.88 -2.73 -28.85
CA THR A 118 6.63 -1.31 -28.73
C THR A 118 5.15 -1.11 -28.42
N PHE A 119 4.82 -0.39 -27.36
CA PHE A 119 3.44 -0.22 -26.92
C PHE A 119 3.19 1.19 -26.35
N THR A 120 1.95 1.63 -26.49
CA THR A 120 1.45 2.88 -25.92
C THR A 120 0.94 2.66 -24.48
N ILE A 121 0.74 3.75 -23.75
CA ILE A 121 0.13 3.68 -22.41
C ILE A 121 -1.30 3.13 -22.44
N ASP A 122 -2.04 3.38 -23.54
CA ASP A 122 -3.42 2.90 -23.65
C ASP A 122 -3.48 1.41 -23.96
N GLU A 123 -2.57 0.88 -24.76
CA GLU A 123 -2.41 -0.57 -24.97
C GLU A 123 -2.05 -1.27 -23.67
N TYR A 124 -1.12 -0.70 -22.91
CA TYR A 124 -0.76 -1.20 -21.59
C TYR A 124 -1.97 -1.25 -20.65
N ARG A 125 -2.77 -0.17 -20.58
CA ARG A 125 -3.99 -0.11 -19.77
C ARG A 125 -5.02 -1.17 -20.20
N ARG A 126 -5.22 -1.33 -21.51
CA ARG A 126 -6.15 -2.34 -22.06
C ARG A 126 -5.73 -3.77 -21.65
N VAL A 127 -4.46 -4.11 -21.80
CA VAL A 127 -3.96 -5.44 -21.43
C VAL A 127 -4.08 -5.68 -19.91
N ARG A 128 -3.86 -4.67 -19.09
CA ARG A 128 -4.09 -4.75 -17.63
C ARG A 128 -5.55 -5.08 -17.30
N VAL A 129 -6.48 -4.35 -17.90
CA VAL A 129 -7.92 -4.56 -17.67
C VAL A 129 -8.34 -5.97 -18.13
N LEU A 130 -7.83 -6.44 -19.26
CA LEU A 130 -8.07 -7.82 -19.73
C LEU A 130 -7.56 -8.89 -18.76
N GLN A 131 -6.51 -8.58 -17.98
CA GLN A 131 -6.03 -9.46 -16.90
C GLN A 131 -6.76 -9.28 -15.56
N GLY A 132 -7.85 -8.51 -15.52
CA GLY A 132 -8.60 -8.21 -14.28
C GLY A 132 -7.90 -7.26 -13.32
N ARG A 133 -6.89 -6.51 -13.78
CA ARG A 133 -6.14 -5.54 -12.98
C ARG A 133 -6.71 -4.12 -13.16
N SER A 134 -6.44 -3.25 -12.18
CA SER A 134 -6.74 -1.82 -12.32
C SER A 134 -6.05 -1.23 -13.56
N ALA A 135 -6.74 -0.32 -14.27
CA ALA A 135 -6.17 0.42 -15.41
C ALA A 135 -5.00 1.31 -15.00
N ASP A 136 -4.97 1.77 -13.73
CA ASP A 136 -3.88 2.57 -13.19
C ASP A 136 -2.72 1.66 -12.75
N GLY A 137 -1.68 1.63 -13.54
CA GLY A 137 -0.51 0.78 -13.34
C GLY A 137 0.82 1.47 -13.59
N MET A 138 0.87 2.79 -13.44
CA MET A 138 2.10 3.58 -13.67
C MET A 138 3.27 3.13 -12.81
N ALA A 139 3.02 2.58 -11.61
CA ALA A 139 4.04 2.01 -10.74
C ALA A 139 4.77 0.84 -11.43
N THR A 140 4.04 -0.05 -12.11
CA THR A 140 4.64 -1.17 -12.85
C THR A 140 5.54 -0.69 -13.99
N LEU A 141 5.12 0.34 -14.74
CA LEU A 141 5.95 0.93 -15.81
C LEU A 141 7.21 1.59 -15.25
N ARG A 142 7.11 2.29 -14.11
CA ARG A 142 8.28 2.85 -13.40
C ARG A 142 9.24 1.76 -12.96
N LYS A 143 8.72 0.64 -12.40
CA LYS A 143 9.52 -0.52 -11.98
C LYS A 143 10.23 -1.19 -13.17
N TRP A 144 9.55 -1.36 -14.30
CA TRP A 144 10.17 -1.88 -15.52
C TRP A 144 11.24 -0.95 -16.07
N ARG A 145 11.01 0.36 -16.04
CA ARG A 145 11.97 1.37 -16.44
C ARG A 145 13.21 1.38 -15.54
N SER A 146 13.02 1.34 -14.22
CA SER A 146 14.13 1.30 -13.25
C SER A 146 14.98 0.03 -13.37
N ARG A 147 14.39 -1.07 -13.85
CA ARG A 147 15.08 -2.34 -14.14
C ARG A 147 15.62 -2.42 -15.58
N SER A 148 15.59 -1.33 -16.31
CA SER A 148 16.02 -1.28 -17.73
C SER A 148 15.34 -2.34 -18.60
N GLN A 149 14.09 -2.70 -18.28
CA GLN A 149 13.28 -3.64 -19.07
C GLN A 149 12.55 -2.94 -20.21
N ILE A 150 12.25 -1.65 -20.02
CA ILE A 150 11.62 -0.79 -21.02
C ILE A 150 12.29 0.56 -21.05
N GLU A 151 12.28 1.19 -22.22
CA GLU A 151 12.68 2.58 -22.44
C GLU A 151 11.46 3.37 -22.93
N TYR A 152 11.42 4.66 -22.59
CA TYR A 152 10.36 5.54 -23.06
C TYR A 152 10.88 6.46 -24.17
N ASP A 153 10.31 6.33 -25.36
CA ASP A 153 10.56 7.22 -26.48
C ASP A 153 9.58 8.39 -26.40
N SER A 154 10.12 9.58 -26.10
CA SER A 154 9.32 10.81 -25.99
C SER A 154 8.84 11.36 -27.32
N ILE A 155 9.49 11.00 -28.44
CA ILE A 155 9.12 11.46 -29.79
C ILE A 155 7.89 10.67 -30.26
N GLY A 156 7.95 9.34 -30.13
CA GLY A 156 6.85 8.46 -30.50
C GLY A 156 5.75 8.33 -29.45
N ASN A 157 5.97 8.83 -28.23
CA ASN A 157 5.09 8.65 -27.06
C ASN A 157 4.77 7.16 -26.78
N VAL A 158 5.80 6.31 -26.91
CA VAL A 158 5.70 4.87 -26.79
C VAL A 158 6.76 4.32 -25.83
N TYR A 159 6.47 3.15 -25.27
CA TYR A 159 7.42 2.35 -24.50
C TYR A 159 7.99 1.26 -25.41
N VAL A 160 9.30 1.06 -25.36
CA VAL A 160 10.03 0.05 -26.13
C VAL A 160 10.62 -0.97 -25.17
N LYS A 161 10.37 -2.25 -25.41
CA LYS A 161 11.00 -3.34 -24.64
C LYS A 161 12.48 -3.42 -24.94
N THR A 162 13.27 -3.40 -23.89
CA THR A 162 14.72 -3.64 -24.00
C THR A 162 14.94 -5.14 -24.14
N LYS A 163 15.55 -5.62 -25.24
CA LYS A 163 15.87 -7.05 -25.40
C LYS A 163 16.74 -7.48 -24.23
N ARG A 164 16.29 -8.47 -23.46
CA ARG A 164 17.14 -9.14 -22.47
C ARG A 164 18.40 -9.60 -23.17
N ARG A 165 19.57 -9.03 -22.82
CA ARG A 165 20.83 -9.69 -23.12
C ARG A 165 20.76 -11.04 -22.39
N ALA A 166 20.67 -12.13 -23.17
CA ALA A 166 20.85 -13.46 -22.62
C ALA A 166 22.25 -13.49 -21.98
N ALA A 167 22.27 -13.70 -20.65
CA ALA A 167 23.52 -13.98 -19.94
C ALA A 167 23.81 -15.46 -20.02
#